data_7129c4a89fdde84dfb90d50c062ce8e2
#
_entry.id   7129c4a89fdde84dfb90d50c062ce8e2
#
_cell.length_a   1.000
_cell.length_b   1.000
_cell.length_c   1.000
_cell.angle_alpha   90.00
_cell.angle_beta   90.00
_cell.angle_gamma   90.00
#
_symmetry.space_group_name_H-M   'P 1'
#
loop_
_entity.id
_entity.type
_entity.pdbx_description
1 polymer ?
#
loop_
_entity_poly.entity_id
_entity_poly.type
_entity_poly.pdbx_seq_one_letter_code
_entity_poly.pdbx_strand_id
1 'polypeptide(L)'
;YFTGTNTTKRYAETFAEALPYETEIQPIRLDNPITKHFASNELLVLAGPVFGGYLPPFVWEQLETVSGNNSPAVLLAVYGARDYDNTLLEMETNLAAKGFVSIGAAALVARHSIATYIATDRPNEQDLEEISAFAKTIAARLTDMPSIEAAPKFSFKGVLDGKRPHNPAPEVNEKCTECGICAMECPVGAIPEEAPNTTNSETCIACLRCVEMCPFEARCTPEAVLEKAKGFLSKT
;
A
#
# COMPACT_ATOMS: atom_id res chain seq x y z
N TYR A 1 -6.25 3.96 -0.90
CA TYR A 1 -5.12 3.01 -1.02
C TYR A 1 -3.85 3.72 -1.51
N PHE A 2 -2.69 3.17 -1.16
CA PHE A 2 -1.41 3.51 -1.77
C PHE A 2 -0.88 2.32 -2.58
N THR A 3 -0.30 2.58 -3.77
CA THR A 3 0.30 1.53 -4.62
C THR A 3 1.53 2.04 -5.38
N GLY A 4 2.61 1.28 -5.40
CA GLY A 4 3.75 1.48 -6.31
C GLY A 4 3.56 0.76 -7.65
N THR A 5 3.30 -0.54 -7.61
CA THR A 5 3.30 -1.44 -8.77
C THR A 5 1.91 -2.01 -9.11
N ASN A 6 0.85 -1.27 -8.85
CA ASN A 6 -0.57 -1.61 -9.10
C ASN A 6 -1.14 -2.83 -8.37
N THR A 7 -0.33 -3.64 -7.66
CA THR A 7 -0.81 -4.85 -6.99
C THR A 7 -1.76 -4.52 -5.82
N THR A 8 -1.44 -3.52 -5.01
CA THR A 8 -2.33 -3.04 -3.94
C THR A 8 -3.63 -2.46 -4.51
N LYS A 9 -3.55 -1.74 -5.65
CA LYS A 9 -4.72 -1.21 -6.35
C LYS A 9 -5.69 -2.33 -6.71
N ARG A 10 -5.21 -3.42 -7.34
CA ARG A 10 -6.04 -4.57 -7.71
C ARG A 10 -6.79 -5.16 -6.53
N TYR A 11 -6.11 -5.38 -5.39
CA TYR A 11 -6.76 -5.87 -4.17
C TYR A 11 -7.79 -4.89 -3.61
N ALA A 12 -7.46 -3.60 -3.57
CA ALA A 12 -8.35 -2.59 -3.03
C ALA A 12 -9.63 -2.43 -3.87
N GLU A 13 -9.50 -2.41 -5.19
CA GLU A 13 -10.62 -2.33 -6.12
C GLU A 13 -11.50 -3.58 -6.03
N THR A 14 -10.90 -4.78 -6.07
CA THR A 14 -11.66 -6.04 -5.94
C THR A 14 -12.39 -6.15 -4.60
N PHE A 15 -11.76 -5.70 -3.50
CA PHE A 15 -12.42 -5.64 -2.20
C PHE A 15 -13.63 -4.69 -2.23
N ALA A 16 -13.44 -3.49 -2.76
CA ALA A 16 -14.49 -2.46 -2.83
C ALA A 16 -15.68 -2.90 -3.70
N GLU A 17 -15.41 -3.49 -4.87
CA GLU A 17 -16.43 -4.03 -5.78
C GLU A 17 -17.27 -5.15 -5.17
N ALA A 18 -16.71 -5.92 -4.23
CA ALA A 18 -17.39 -7.01 -3.56
C ALA A 18 -18.24 -6.56 -2.35
N LEU A 19 -18.12 -5.32 -1.91
CA LEU A 19 -18.96 -4.75 -0.85
C LEU A 19 -20.35 -4.40 -1.40
N PRO A 20 -21.44 -4.66 -0.64
CA PRO A 20 -22.80 -4.32 -1.04
C PRO A 20 -23.18 -2.85 -0.74
N TYR A 21 -22.19 -1.97 -0.72
CA TYR A 21 -22.33 -0.56 -0.35
C TYR A 21 -21.79 0.33 -1.46
N GLU A 22 -22.26 1.57 -1.52
CA GLU A 22 -21.61 2.60 -2.32
C GLU A 22 -20.20 2.85 -1.78
N THR A 23 -19.19 2.81 -2.66
CA THR A 23 -17.78 2.86 -2.30
C THR A 23 -17.08 3.98 -3.05
N GLU A 24 -16.36 4.82 -2.31
CA GLU A 24 -15.43 5.78 -2.87
C GLU A 24 -14.01 5.18 -2.81
N ILE A 25 -13.34 5.12 -3.96
CA ILE A 25 -11.97 4.61 -4.06
C ILE A 25 -11.02 5.76 -4.31
N GLN A 26 -10.14 6.06 -3.36
CA GLN A 26 -9.21 7.17 -3.43
C GLN A 26 -7.75 6.70 -3.37
N PRO A 27 -6.93 7.00 -4.41
CA PRO A 27 -5.48 6.79 -4.33
C PRO A 27 -4.82 7.84 -3.43
N ILE A 28 -3.89 7.40 -2.59
CA ILE A 28 -3.10 8.28 -1.73
C ILE A 28 -1.94 8.83 -2.56
N ARG A 29 -1.96 10.14 -2.81
CA ARG A 29 -0.98 10.88 -3.61
C ARG A 29 -0.80 12.29 -3.04
N LEU A 30 0.36 12.91 -3.28
CA LEU A 30 0.65 14.28 -2.83
C LEU A 30 -0.30 15.30 -3.47
N ASP A 31 -0.65 15.10 -4.74
CA ASP A 31 -1.53 15.96 -5.52
C ASP A 31 -3.03 15.71 -5.26
N ASN A 32 -3.36 14.79 -4.37
CA ASN A 32 -4.73 14.43 -4.02
C ASN A 32 -4.88 14.24 -2.49
N PRO A 33 -4.78 15.32 -1.70
CA PRO A 33 -4.84 15.26 -0.24
C PRO A 33 -6.20 14.74 0.24
N ILE A 34 -6.17 13.89 1.26
CA ILE A 34 -7.37 13.29 1.84
C ILE A 34 -7.71 14.03 3.13
N THR A 35 -8.89 14.66 3.17
CA THR A 35 -9.45 15.25 4.38
C THR A 35 -10.84 14.69 4.59
N LYS A 36 -10.99 13.81 5.58
CA LYS A 36 -12.29 13.17 5.88
C LYS A 36 -12.43 12.83 7.34
N HIS A 37 -13.58 13.17 7.91
CA HIS A 37 -14.05 12.69 9.21
C HIS A 37 -15.08 11.60 8.97
N PHE A 38 -14.76 10.37 9.35
CA PHE A 38 -15.66 9.23 9.20
C PHE A 38 -16.67 9.21 10.34
N ALA A 39 -17.95 9.08 9.99
CA ALA A 39 -19.00 8.80 10.96
C ALA A 39 -18.91 7.33 11.45
N SER A 40 -19.56 7.02 12.55
CA SER A 40 -19.52 5.68 13.15
C SER A 40 -20.14 4.57 12.26
N ASN A 41 -20.93 4.94 11.26
CA ASN A 41 -21.51 4.03 10.26
C ASN A 41 -20.78 4.05 8.89
N GLU A 42 -19.62 4.71 8.81
CA GLU A 42 -18.78 4.72 7.61
C GLU A 42 -17.57 3.80 7.81
N LEU A 43 -17.32 2.93 6.83
CA LEU A 43 -16.20 1.99 6.82
C LEU A 43 -14.98 2.62 6.13
N LEU A 44 -13.83 2.63 6.80
CA LEU A 44 -12.53 2.88 6.18
C LEU A 44 -11.89 1.54 5.76
N VAL A 45 -11.47 1.41 4.50
CA VAL A 45 -10.59 0.33 4.06
C VAL A 45 -9.24 0.93 3.69
N LEU A 46 -8.22 0.70 4.52
CA LEU A 46 -6.85 1.14 4.24
C LEU A 46 -6.06 -0.01 3.63
N ALA A 47 -5.65 0.17 2.36
CA ALA A 47 -4.80 -0.79 1.66
C ALA A 47 -3.44 -0.17 1.31
N GLY A 48 -2.35 -0.85 1.63
CA GLY A 48 -1.02 -0.34 1.35
C GLY A 48 0.05 -1.43 1.22
N PRO A 49 1.15 -1.13 0.49
CA PRO A 49 2.26 -2.06 0.33
C PRO A 49 3.16 -2.08 1.57
N VAL A 50 3.77 -3.23 1.81
CA VAL A 50 4.77 -3.40 2.87
C VAL A 50 6.14 -2.99 2.36
N PHE A 51 6.68 -1.89 2.90
CA PHE A 51 8.02 -1.40 2.61
C PHE A 51 8.91 -1.57 3.86
N GLY A 52 9.75 -2.60 3.84
CA GLY A 52 10.62 -2.90 4.97
C GLY A 52 9.90 -3.16 6.29
N GLY A 53 8.73 -3.79 6.22
CA GLY A 53 7.93 -4.18 7.38
C GLY A 53 6.90 -3.16 7.87
N TYR A 54 6.72 -2.06 7.13
CA TYR A 54 5.80 -0.95 7.48
C TYR A 54 5.10 -0.40 6.23
N LEU A 55 4.06 0.40 6.41
CA LEU A 55 3.60 1.28 5.34
C LEU A 55 4.65 2.37 5.06
N PRO A 56 4.76 2.88 3.82
CA PRO A 56 5.57 4.07 3.56
C PRO A 56 5.14 5.23 4.47
N PRO A 57 6.06 5.99 5.11
CA PRO A 57 5.72 7.12 5.99
C PRO A 57 4.78 8.14 5.34
N PHE A 58 5.00 8.39 4.06
CA PHE A 58 4.16 9.24 3.22
C PHE A 58 2.65 8.91 3.34
N VAL A 59 2.27 7.64 3.51
CA VAL A 59 0.86 7.25 3.67
C VAL A 59 0.27 7.90 4.93
N TRP A 60 1.01 7.91 6.03
CA TRP A 60 0.54 8.50 7.29
C TRP A 60 0.50 10.02 7.23
N GLU A 61 1.45 10.65 6.54
CA GLU A 61 1.46 12.10 6.27
C GLU A 61 0.18 12.51 5.51
N GLN A 62 -0.19 11.77 4.46
CA GLN A 62 -1.40 12.04 3.69
C GLN A 62 -2.71 11.74 4.46
N LEU A 63 -2.65 10.93 5.50
CA LEU A 63 -3.78 10.61 6.36
C LEU A 63 -3.79 11.43 7.66
N GLU A 64 -2.97 12.48 7.78
CA GLU A 64 -2.87 13.28 9.01
C GLU A 64 -4.22 13.84 9.46
N THR A 65 -4.99 14.39 8.54
CA THR A 65 -6.31 15.00 8.78
C THR A 65 -7.47 14.02 8.75
N VAL A 66 -7.22 12.75 8.45
CA VAL A 66 -8.26 11.71 8.49
C VAL A 66 -8.52 11.27 9.92
N SER A 67 -9.78 11.19 10.30
CA SER A 67 -10.19 10.71 11.63
C SER A 67 -11.50 9.96 11.59
N GLY A 68 -11.72 9.10 12.57
CA GLY A 68 -12.97 8.37 12.80
C GLY A 68 -13.65 8.78 14.10
N ASN A 69 -14.91 8.38 14.22
CA ASN A 69 -15.73 8.51 15.43
C ASN A 69 -16.17 7.10 15.89
N ASN A 70 -15.25 6.30 16.39
CA ASN A 70 -15.41 4.86 16.54
C ASN A 70 -15.83 4.17 15.24
N SER A 71 -15.31 4.67 14.13
CA SER A 71 -15.67 4.19 12.78
C SER A 71 -14.99 2.85 12.49
N PRO A 72 -15.67 1.88 11.86
CA PRO A 72 -15.08 0.61 11.51
C PRO A 72 -13.95 0.78 10.49
N ALA A 73 -12.88 -0.02 10.62
CA ALA A 73 -11.78 -0.06 9.67
C ALA A 73 -11.39 -1.49 9.26
N VAL A 74 -10.94 -1.65 8.03
CA VAL A 74 -10.30 -2.87 7.50
C VAL A 74 -8.89 -2.56 7.04
N LEU A 75 -7.95 -3.42 7.42
CA LEU A 75 -6.52 -3.26 7.18
C LEU A 75 -6.06 -4.26 6.11
N LEU A 76 -5.55 -3.78 4.99
CA LEU A 76 -5.06 -4.62 3.89
C LEU A 76 -3.56 -4.36 3.66
N ALA A 77 -2.69 -5.23 4.18
CA ALA A 77 -1.24 -5.17 4.00
C ALA A 77 -0.82 -6.03 2.80
N VAL A 78 -0.32 -5.42 1.73
CA VAL A 78 0.09 -6.11 0.51
C VAL A 78 1.62 -6.25 0.47
N TYR A 79 2.12 -7.49 0.41
CA TYR A 79 3.54 -7.75 0.56
C TYR A 79 4.10 -8.70 -0.51
N GLY A 80 5.40 -8.58 -0.79
CA GLY A 80 6.12 -9.33 -1.84
C GLY A 80 6.57 -10.72 -1.42
N ALA A 81 5.67 -11.56 -0.88
CA ALA A 81 5.84 -12.99 -0.58
C ALA A 81 6.94 -13.33 0.46
N ARG A 82 7.53 -12.35 1.16
CA ARG A 82 8.46 -12.63 2.27
C ARG A 82 7.73 -12.63 3.61
N ASP A 83 7.34 -11.46 4.08
CA ASP A 83 6.64 -11.22 5.33
C ASP A 83 6.02 -9.81 5.30
N TYR A 84 4.95 -9.60 6.07
CA TYR A 84 4.33 -8.29 6.28
C TYR A 84 4.83 -7.60 7.57
N ASP A 85 5.66 -8.30 8.35
CA ASP A 85 6.35 -7.83 9.58
C ASP A 85 5.40 -7.01 10.50
N ASN A 86 5.71 -5.74 10.74
CA ASN A 86 4.98 -4.86 11.65
C ASN A 86 3.83 -4.10 10.99
N THR A 87 3.58 -4.26 9.68
CA THR A 87 2.65 -3.39 8.93
C THR A 87 1.24 -3.39 9.49
N LEU A 88 0.67 -4.57 9.80
CA LEU A 88 -0.68 -4.64 10.37
C LEU A 88 -0.73 -4.07 11.80
N LEU A 89 0.31 -4.26 12.61
CA LEU A 89 0.43 -3.65 13.93
C LEU A 89 0.50 -2.12 13.84
N GLU A 90 1.27 -1.59 12.89
CA GLU A 90 1.36 -0.16 12.65
C GLU A 90 0.01 0.42 12.20
N MET A 91 -0.66 -0.24 11.25
CA MET A 91 -1.98 0.19 10.76
C MET A 91 -3.00 0.23 11.88
N GLU A 92 -3.08 -0.83 12.68
CA GLU A 92 -3.97 -0.91 13.85
C GLU A 92 -3.69 0.24 14.84
N THR A 93 -2.42 0.41 15.23
CA THR A 93 -2.02 1.41 16.24
C THR A 93 -2.34 2.82 15.78
N ASN A 94 -2.00 3.17 14.53
CA ASN A 94 -2.20 4.52 14.01
C ASN A 94 -3.68 4.83 13.75
N LEU A 95 -4.45 3.86 13.26
CA LEU A 95 -5.88 4.07 13.02
C LEU A 95 -6.66 4.12 14.34
N ALA A 96 -6.30 3.30 15.34
CA ALA A 96 -6.91 3.39 16.67
C ALA A 96 -6.68 4.77 17.30
N ALA A 97 -5.47 5.33 17.18
CA ALA A 97 -5.18 6.69 17.65
C ALA A 97 -5.98 7.78 16.90
N LYS A 98 -6.49 7.48 15.72
CA LYS A 98 -7.32 8.37 14.89
C LYS A 98 -8.84 8.13 15.07
N GLY A 99 -9.24 7.28 16.01
CA GLY A 99 -10.66 7.03 16.34
C GLY A 99 -11.33 5.95 15.48
N PHE A 100 -10.54 5.06 14.85
CA PHE A 100 -11.07 3.90 14.13
C PHE A 100 -11.00 2.63 14.99
N VAL A 101 -11.89 1.69 14.70
CA VAL A 101 -11.93 0.36 15.31
C VAL A 101 -11.76 -0.68 14.21
N SER A 102 -10.69 -1.45 14.28
CA SER A 102 -10.43 -2.50 13.29
C SER A 102 -11.42 -3.65 13.42
N ILE A 103 -12.12 -3.95 12.34
CA ILE A 103 -13.10 -5.06 12.24
C ILE A 103 -12.61 -6.19 11.36
N GLY A 104 -11.50 -6.00 10.64
CA GLY A 104 -10.89 -7.00 9.77
C GLY A 104 -9.48 -6.61 9.38
N ALA A 105 -8.63 -7.61 9.14
CA ALA A 105 -7.29 -7.42 8.64
C ALA A 105 -6.88 -8.58 7.74
N ALA A 106 -6.12 -8.29 6.68
CA ALA A 106 -5.56 -9.29 5.80
C ALA A 106 -4.13 -8.94 5.38
N ALA A 107 -3.26 -9.96 5.31
CA ALA A 107 -1.95 -9.88 4.69
C ALA A 107 -2.03 -10.58 3.31
N LEU A 108 -1.77 -9.85 2.24
CA LEU A 108 -2.07 -10.23 0.87
C LEU A 108 -0.78 -10.33 0.05
N VAL A 109 -0.53 -11.51 -0.52
CA VAL A 109 0.68 -11.76 -1.31
C VAL A 109 0.58 -11.08 -2.67
N ALA A 110 1.67 -10.44 -3.09
CA ALA A 110 1.79 -9.83 -4.40
C ALA A 110 3.18 -10.09 -5.01
N ARG A 111 3.32 -9.87 -6.32
CA ARG A 111 4.63 -9.86 -6.97
C ARG A 111 5.57 -8.91 -6.23
N HIS A 112 6.76 -9.39 -5.91
CA HIS A 112 7.75 -8.59 -5.21
C HIS A 112 8.22 -7.44 -6.12
N SER A 113 8.11 -6.19 -5.66
CA SER A 113 8.38 -5.00 -6.48
C SER A 113 9.83 -4.88 -6.95
N ILE A 114 10.81 -5.36 -6.17
CA ILE A 114 12.23 -5.33 -6.51
C ILE A 114 12.65 -6.65 -7.15
N ALA A 115 12.40 -7.78 -6.48
CA ALA A 115 12.73 -9.12 -6.97
C ALA A 115 11.54 -9.68 -7.77
N THR A 116 11.29 -9.12 -8.94
CA THR A 116 10.10 -9.37 -9.76
C THR A 116 9.90 -10.82 -10.22
N TYR A 117 10.91 -11.68 -10.02
CA TYR A 117 10.84 -13.13 -10.24
C TYR A 117 10.18 -13.89 -9.08
N ILE A 118 9.82 -13.22 -7.98
CA ILE A 118 9.13 -13.81 -6.83
C ILE A 118 7.65 -13.47 -6.92
N ALA A 119 6.80 -14.51 -6.81
CA ALA A 119 5.34 -14.38 -6.86
C ALA A 119 4.87 -13.63 -8.13
N THR A 120 5.41 -13.99 -9.28
CA THR A 120 5.27 -13.27 -10.56
C THR A 120 3.84 -13.12 -11.03
N ASP A 121 2.98 -14.09 -10.69
CA ASP A 121 1.57 -14.18 -11.05
C ASP A 121 0.61 -13.61 -10.00
N ARG A 122 1.14 -13.04 -8.88
CA ARG A 122 0.32 -12.57 -7.78
C ARG A 122 0.06 -11.04 -7.83
N PRO A 123 -1.19 -10.59 -7.56
CA PRO A 123 -2.37 -11.40 -7.29
C PRO A 123 -2.87 -12.14 -8.54
N ASN A 124 -3.22 -13.42 -8.40
CA ASN A 124 -3.91 -14.21 -9.41
C ASN A 124 -5.43 -14.26 -9.17
N GLU A 125 -6.17 -15.04 -9.97
CA GLU A 125 -7.63 -15.14 -9.86
C GLU A 125 -8.07 -15.64 -8.49
N GLN A 126 -7.40 -16.65 -7.94
CA GLN A 126 -7.70 -17.19 -6.61
C GLN A 126 -7.53 -16.12 -5.52
N ASP A 127 -6.48 -15.31 -5.57
CA ASP A 127 -6.27 -14.21 -4.62
C ASP A 127 -7.42 -13.20 -4.67
N LEU A 128 -7.91 -12.91 -5.88
CA LEU A 128 -9.01 -11.96 -6.08
C LEU A 128 -10.35 -12.55 -5.63
N GLU A 129 -10.56 -13.83 -5.79
CA GLU A 129 -11.72 -14.53 -5.22
C GLU A 129 -11.68 -14.53 -3.68
N GLU A 130 -10.53 -14.82 -3.09
CA GLU A 130 -10.33 -14.82 -1.64
C GLU A 130 -10.58 -13.43 -1.03
N ILE A 131 -10.07 -12.36 -1.65
CA ILE A 131 -10.31 -10.98 -1.15
C ILE A 131 -11.76 -10.56 -1.33
N SER A 132 -12.44 -11.01 -2.40
CA SER A 132 -13.89 -10.79 -2.59
C SER A 132 -14.71 -11.50 -1.51
N ALA A 133 -14.36 -12.75 -1.18
CA ALA A 133 -15.00 -13.49 -0.11
C ALA A 133 -14.76 -12.83 1.26
N PHE A 134 -13.56 -12.30 1.49
CA PHE A 134 -13.26 -11.54 2.69
C PHE A 134 -14.09 -10.26 2.79
N ALA A 135 -14.28 -9.50 1.71
CA ALA A 135 -15.15 -8.32 1.68
C ALA A 135 -16.61 -8.67 2.07
N LYS A 136 -17.13 -9.77 1.54
CA LYS A 136 -18.47 -10.26 1.92
C LYS A 136 -18.56 -10.65 3.41
N THR A 137 -17.50 -11.24 3.95
CA THR A 137 -17.39 -11.55 5.39
C THR A 137 -17.40 -10.29 6.24
N ILE A 138 -16.72 -9.23 5.80
CA ILE A 138 -16.74 -7.93 6.47
C ILE A 138 -18.13 -7.29 6.41
N ALA A 139 -18.81 -7.35 5.26
CA ALA A 139 -20.17 -6.84 5.12
C ALA A 139 -21.16 -7.56 6.06
N ALA A 140 -21.10 -8.90 6.13
CA ALA A 140 -21.90 -9.68 7.06
C ALA A 140 -21.59 -9.30 8.52
N ARG A 141 -20.32 -9.16 8.88
CA ARG A 141 -19.89 -8.73 10.22
C ARG A 141 -20.47 -7.38 10.59
N LEU A 142 -20.44 -6.39 9.69
CA LEU A 142 -21.04 -5.07 9.93
C LEU A 142 -22.55 -5.15 10.15
N THR A 143 -23.24 -6.06 9.49
CA THR A 143 -24.68 -6.26 9.63
C THR A 143 -25.03 -6.97 10.94
N ASP A 144 -24.27 -7.98 11.33
CA ASP A 144 -24.57 -8.87 12.43
C ASP A 144 -24.02 -8.36 13.79
N MET A 145 -23.05 -7.47 13.74
CA MET A 145 -22.40 -6.93 14.95
C MET A 145 -23.34 -5.99 15.70
N PRO A 146 -23.67 -6.27 16.97
CA PRO A 146 -24.66 -5.49 17.73
C PRO A 146 -24.19 -4.06 18.02
N SER A 147 -22.90 -3.86 18.13
CA SER A 147 -22.27 -2.54 18.29
C SER A 147 -20.77 -2.62 17.97
N ILE A 148 -20.12 -1.49 17.77
CA ILE A 148 -18.68 -1.43 17.45
C ILE A 148 -17.79 -1.96 18.59
N GLU A 149 -18.26 -1.89 19.83
CA GLU A 149 -17.55 -2.42 21.01
C GLU A 149 -17.47 -3.95 21.00
N ALA A 150 -18.37 -4.60 20.23
CA ALA A 150 -18.33 -6.05 19.99
C ALA A 150 -17.36 -6.47 18.86
N ALA A 151 -16.63 -5.52 18.28
CA ALA A 151 -15.66 -5.81 17.25
C ALA A 151 -14.57 -6.80 17.74
N PRO A 152 -14.08 -7.68 16.87
CA PRO A 152 -13.01 -8.60 17.23
C PRO A 152 -11.76 -7.84 17.63
N LYS A 153 -11.09 -8.31 18.69
CA LYS A 153 -9.80 -7.76 19.10
C LYS A 153 -8.69 -8.48 18.36
N PHE A 154 -7.92 -7.74 17.57
CA PHE A 154 -6.74 -8.26 16.91
C PHE A 154 -5.52 -8.14 17.80
N SER A 155 -4.62 -9.12 17.71
CA SER A 155 -3.32 -9.09 18.38
C SER A 155 -2.27 -9.40 17.32
N PHE A 156 -1.68 -8.34 16.76
CA PHE A 156 -0.60 -8.47 15.79
C PHE A 156 0.74 -8.62 16.52
N LYS A 157 1.58 -9.54 16.03
CA LYS A 157 2.94 -9.68 16.52
C LYS A 157 3.81 -8.55 15.95
N GLY A 158 4.80 -8.13 16.71
CA GLY A 158 5.79 -7.17 16.24
C GLY A 158 6.18 -6.16 17.31
N VAL A 159 7.12 -5.31 16.94
CA VAL A 159 7.59 -4.17 17.75
C VAL A 159 7.74 -2.97 16.84
N LEU A 160 7.04 -1.89 17.14
CA LEU A 160 7.15 -0.64 16.39
C LEU A 160 8.43 0.11 16.80
N ASP A 161 9.58 -0.31 16.28
CA ASP A 161 10.88 0.30 16.54
C ASP A 161 11.23 1.45 15.59
N GLY A 162 10.35 1.72 14.61
CA GLY A 162 10.48 2.79 13.63
C GLY A 162 11.62 2.60 12.61
N LYS A 163 12.32 1.46 12.62
CA LYS A 163 13.42 1.21 11.69
C LYS A 163 12.89 0.87 10.32
N ARG A 164 13.00 1.82 9.41
CA ARG A 164 12.55 1.70 8.02
C ARG A 164 13.75 1.69 7.10
N PRO A 165 14.05 0.56 6.43
CA PRO A 165 15.08 0.55 5.41
C PRO A 165 14.66 1.47 4.25
N HIS A 166 15.56 2.34 3.83
CA HIS A 166 15.38 3.17 2.65
C HIS A 166 16.22 2.60 1.50
N ASN A 167 15.61 2.43 0.35
CA ASN A 167 16.31 2.08 -0.88
C ASN A 167 16.63 3.36 -1.67
N PRO A 168 17.75 3.38 -2.43
CA PRO A 168 18.04 4.50 -3.31
C PRO A 168 16.95 4.66 -4.38
N ALA A 169 16.86 5.88 -4.92
CA ALA A 169 15.95 6.19 -6.02
C ALA A 169 16.27 5.33 -7.26
N PRO A 170 15.25 5.01 -8.10
CA PRO A 170 15.47 4.38 -9.39
C PRO A 170 16.39 5.20 -10.30
N GLU A 171 17.24 4.49 -11.04
CA GLU A 171 18.14 5.05 -12.05
C GLU A 171 17.43 5.25 -13.40
N VAL A 172 18.07 6.03 -14.27
CA VAL A 172 17.60 6.27 -15.63
C VAL A 172 18.71 5.89 -16.62
N ASN A 173 18.37 5.11 -17.63
CA ASN A 173 19.29 4.71 -18.68
C ASN A 173 19.06 5.49 -20.02
N GLU A 174 19.86 5.20 -21.02
CA GLU A 174 19.88 5.87 -22.33
C GLU A 174 18.60 5.71 -23.17
N LYS A 175 17.69 4.80 -22.80
CA LYS A 175 16.39 4.64 -23.46
C LYS A 175 15.40 5.75 -23.10
N CYS A 176 15.75 6.66 -22.19
CA CYS A 176 14.85 7.70 -21.76
C CYS A 176 14.57 8.70 -22.87
N THR A 177 13.30 8.85 -23.22
CA THR A 177 12.80 9.83 -24.21
C THR A 177 12.24 11.09 -23.58
N GLU A 178 12.37 11.25 -22.28
CA GLU A 178 11.84 12.39 -21.51
C GLU A 178 10.33 12.62 -21.68
N CYS A 179 9.56 11.53 -21.89
CA CYS A 179 8.12 11.60 -22.16
C CYS A 179 7.24 12.08 -21.00
N GLY A 180 7.79 12.27 -19.79
CA GLY A 180 7.10 12.82 -18.62
C GLY A 180 6.18 11.85 -17.85
N ILE A 181 5.88 10.64 -18.35
CA ILE A 181 4.96 9.69 -17.69
C ILE A 181 5.38 9.40 -16.25
N CYS A 182 6.68 9.20 -16.01
CA CYS A 182 7.19 8.92 -14.66
C CYS A 182 7.05 10.11 -13.70
N ALA A 183 7.09 11.35 -14.18
CA ALA A 183 6.84 12.56 -13.39
C ALA A 183 5.36 12.63 -13.00
N MET A 184 4.47 12.52 -13.96
CA MET A 184 3.01 12.53 -13.78
C MET A 184 2.54 11.41 -12.83
N GLU A 185 3.16 10.23 -12.92
CA GLU A 185 2.81 9.06 -12.10
C GLU A 185 3.48 9.07 -10.71
N CYS A 186 4.44 9.96 -10.44
CA CYS A 186 5.14 9.99 -9.15
C CYS A 186 4.20 10.40 -8.01
N PRO A 187 3.93 9.53 -7.02
CA PRO A 187 2.97 9.83 -5.96
C PRO A 187 3.44 10.91 -4.99
N VAL A 188 4.74 11.19 -4.96
CA VAL A 188 5.38 12.15 -4.04
C VAL A 188 6.06 13.34 -4.74
N GLY A 189 5.87 13.49 -6.06
CA GLY A 189 6.46 14.59 -6.83
C GLY A 189 7.99 14.60 -6.87
N ALA A 190 8.65 13.44 -6.71
CA ALA A 190 10.12 13.34 -6.69
C ALA A 190 10.77 13.46 -8.07
N ILE A 191 10.00 13.51 -9.15
CA ILE A 191 10.47 13.61 -10.53
C ILE A 191 9.91 14.89 -11.13
N PRO A 192 10.76 15.89 -11.45
CA PRO A 192 10.31 17.15 -12.04
C PRO A 192 9.75 16.94 -13.45
N GLU A 193 8.67 17.64 -13.81
CA GLU A 193 8.08 17.57 -15.16
C GLU A 193 9.02 18.11 -16.22
N GLU A 194 9.78 19.18 -15.89
CA GLU A 194 10.76 19.81 -16.77
C GLU A 194 12.06 19.02 -16.95
N ALA A 195 12.32 18.03 -16.09
CA ALA A 195 13.49 17.17 -16.14
C ALA A 195 13.16 15.72 -15.75
N PRO A 196 12.28 15.04 -16.53
CA PRO A 196 11.76 13.73 -16.17
C PRO A 196 12.79 12.60 -16.21
N ASN A 197 14.01 12.88 -16.68
CA ASN A 197 15.18 12.00 -16.61
C ASN A 197 15.97 12.13 -15.30
N THR A 198 15.52 12.94 -14.35
CA THR A 198 16.12 13.11 -13.03
C THR A 198 15.21 12.58 -11.91
N THR A 199 15.72 12.52 -10.68
CA THR A 199 14.95 12.16 -9.49
C THR A 199 15.52 12.86 -8.27
N ASN A 200 14.69 13.55 -7.50
CA ASN A 200 15.07 14.05 -6.19
C ASN A 200 15.10 12.86 -5.21
N SER A 201 16.31 12.44 -4.80
CA SER A 201 16.50 11.30 -3.91
C SER A 201 16.02 11.53 -2.48
N GLU A 202 15.92 12.78 -2.02
CA GLU A 202 15.42 13.12 -0.68
C GLU A 202 13.90 12.98 -0.58
N THR A 203 13.20 13.28 -1.67
CA THR A 203 11.73 13.16 -1.75
C THR A 203 11.29 11.75 -2.16
N CYS A 204 12.16 11.02 -2.89
CA CYS A 204 11.83 9.70 -3.44
C CYS A 204 11.65 8.65 -2.35
N ILE A 205 10.49 8.02 -2.29
CA ILE A 205 10.17 6.92 -1.36
C ILE A 205 10.51 5.52 -1.92
N ALA A 206 11.23 5.45 -3.05
CA ALA A 206 11.61 4.21 -3.73
C ALA A 206 10.45 3.23 -3.99
N CYS A 207 9.26 3.75 -4.31
CA CYS A 207 8.05 2.95 -4.54
C CYS A 207 8.03 2.19 -5.87
N LEU A 208 8.98 2.47 -6.76
CA LEU A 208 9.14 1.88 -8.10
C LEU A 208 7.97 2.16 -9.06
N ARG A 209 7.08 3.13 -8.76
CA ARG A 209 5.99 3.52 -9.66
C ARG A 209 6.52 3.96 -11.02
N CYS A 210 7.57 4.76 -11.04
CA CYS A 210 8.20 5.23 -12.26
C CYS A 210 8.86 4.10 -13.08
N VAL A 211 9.31 3.02 -12.44
CA VAL A 211 9.83 1.82 -13.11
C VAL A 211 8.68 1.05 -13.75
N GLU A 212 7.60 0.79 -13.00
CA GLU A 212 6.43 0.04 -13.48
C GLU A 212 5.72 0.74 -14.65
N MET A 213 5.69 2.08 -14.64
CA MET A 213 4.96 2.88 -15.63
C MET A 213 5.79 3.31 -16.83
N CYS A 214 7.09 3.02 -16.87
CA CYS A 214 7.94 3.45 -17.97
C CYS A 214 7.76 2.55 -19.21
N PRO A 215 7.15 3.05 -20.32
CA PRO A 215 6.89 2.24 -21.51
C PRO A 215 8.16 1.90 -22.29
N PHE A 216 9.27 2.58 -21.99
CA PHE A 216 10.57 2.40 -22.66
C PHE A 216 11.57 1.60 -21.81
N GLU A 217 11.16 1.12 -20.62
CA GLU A 217 12.06 0.46 -19.66
C GLU A 217 13.32 1.30 -19.36
N ALA A 218 13.17 2.63 -19.41
CA ALA A 218 14.25 3.57 -19.16
C ALA A 218 14.49 3.82 -17.67
N ARG A 219 13.48 3.63 -16.83
CA ARG A 219 13.60 3.66 -15.37
C ARG A 219 13.88 2.27 -14.85
N CYS A 220 14.91 2.11 -14.02
CA CYS A 220 15.33 0.81 -13.49
C CYS A 220 15.67 0.87 -12.01
N THR A 221 15.50 -0.27 -11.36
CA THR A 221 15.97 -0.46 -9.98
C THR A 221 17.50 -0.56 -10.00
N PRO A 222 18.23 0.19 -9.15
CA PRO A 222 19.69 0.11 -9.09
C PRO A 222 20.18 -1.32 -8.85
N GLU A 223 21.24 -1.74 -9.54
CA GLU A 223 21.76 -3.11 -9.46
C GLU A 223 22.14 -3.51 -8.02
N ALA A 224 22.71 -2.58 -7.25
CA ALA A 224 23.03 -2.82 -5.85
C ALA A 224 21.79 -3.16 -5.00
N VAL A 225 20.60 -2.61 -5.33
CA VAL A 225 19.33 -2.94 -4.67
C VAL A 225 18.86 -4.33 -5.07
N LEU A 226 19.00 -4.69 -6.35
CA LEU A 226 18.67 -6.03 -6.86
C LEU A 226 19.54 -7.11 -6.20
N GLU A 227 20.84 -6.90 -6.13
CA GLU A 227 21.78 -7.84 -5.49
C GLU A 227 21.53 -7.99 -3.99
N LYS A 228 21.26 -6.88 -3.29
CA LYS A 228 20.88 -6.91 -1.88
C LYS A 228 19.59 -7.71 -1.67
N ALA A 229 18.59 -7.51 -2.53
CA ALA A 229 17.34 -8.25 -2.48
C ALA A 229 17.54 -9.75 -2.72
N LYS A 230 18.35 -10.15 -3.73
CA LYS A 230 18.71 -11.54 -3.98
C LYS A 230 19.38 -12.18 -2.75
N GLY A 231 20.38 -11.52 -2.17
CA GLY A 231 21.09 -12.02 -1.00
C GLY A 231 20.25 -12.13 0.27
N PHE A 232 19.22 -11.30 0.40
CA PHE A 232 18.31 -11.33 1.54
C PHE A 232 17.23 -12.42 1.37
N LEU A 233 16.62 -12.51 0.19
CA LEU A 233 15.53 -13.44 -0.10
C LEU A 233 15.98 -14.89 -0.32
N SER A 234 17.27 -15.12 -0.59
CA SER A 234 17.83 -16.49 -0.66
C SER A 234 18.04 -17.16 0.70
N LYS A 235 17.83 -16.43 1.80
CA LYS A 235 17.98 -16.91 3.19
C LYS A 235 16.65 -17.19 3.89
N THR A 236 15.55 -16.91 3.22
CA THR A 236 14.16 -17.20 3.63
C THR A 236 13.60 -18.34 2.82
#